data_73e99d80b70f745d9879838cc4d1ac51
#
_entry.id   73e99d80b70f745d9879838cc4d1ac51
#
_cell.length_a   1.000
_cell.length_b   1.000
_cell.length_c   1.000
_cell.angle_alpha   90.00
_cell.angle_beta   90.00
_cell.angle_gamma   90.00
#
_symmetry.space_group_name_H-M   'P 1'
#
loop_
_entity.id
_entity.type
_entity.pdbx_description
1 polymer ?
#
loop_
_entity_poly.entity_id
_entity_poly.type
_entity_poly.pdbx_seq_one_letter_code
_entity_poly.pdbx_strand_id
1 'polypeptide(L)'
;MKSLIFLICLTISFTTFGIGLDDFRERPFGHILFIRHALAPGFGDPDHFQLRLCDTQRNLDEQGRNQARNLGRLLKNLGIPFDQVYSSQWCRCLETAELLNLGAVIEEPGLNSFFQGIVNQEETLSRLREKMKEIQTAGERVIMVTHYVTISAITGKAVSSGGGVVHDIDSGKSVEIDF
;
A
#
# COMPACT_ATOMS: atom_id res chain seq x y z
N MET A 1 -12.33 63.66 -17.24
CA MET A 1 -11.87 62.79 -16.17
C MET A 1 -12.39 61.40 -16.47
N LYS A 2 -11.51 60.47 -16.91
CA LYS A 2 -11.90 59.06 -17.23
C LYS A 2 -11.52 58.20 -16.02
N SER A 3 -12.50 57.71 -15.24
CA SER A 3 -12.29 56.77 -14.17
C SER A 3 -11.96 55.39 -14.76
N LEU A 4 -10.78 54.86 -14.46
CA LEU A 4 -10.32 53.54 -14.79
C LEU A 4 -10.72 52.58 -13.66
N ILE A 5 -11.72 51.72 -13.90
CA ILE A 5 -12.14 50.67 -12.95
C ILE A 5 -11.19 49.50 -13.13
N PHE A 6 -10.34 49.25 -12.12
CA PHE A 6 -9.47 48.07 -12.05
C PHE A 6 -10.32 46.90 -11.53
N LEU A 7 -10.62 45.97 -12.42
CA LEU A 7 -11.26 44.71 -12.06
C LEU A 7 -10.20 43.74 -11.51
N ILE A 8 -10.15 43.59 -10.17
CA ILE A 8 -9.27 42.60 -9.51
C ILE A 8 -9.93 41.23 -9.70
N CYS A 9 -9.35 40.45 -10.60
CA CYS A 9 -9.74 39.04 -10.80
C CYS A 9 -9.12 38.22 -9.65
N LEU A 10 -9.91 37.89 -8.63
CA LEU A 10 -9.51 37.03 -7.53
C LEU A 10 -9.47 35.58 -8.05
N THR A 11 -8.31 35.06 -8.43
CA THR A 11 -8.13 33.66 -8.79
C THR A 11 -8.17 32.84 -7.50
N ILE A 12 -9.31 32.21 -7.23
CA ILE A 12 -9.44 31.21 -6.18
C ILE A 12 -8.73 29.95 -6.70
N SER A 13 -7.50 29.75 -6.25
CA SER A 13 -6.80 28.48 -6.43
C SER A 13 -7.49 27.43 -5.58
N PHE A 14 -8.30 26.57 -6.19
CA PHE A 14 -8.74 25.35 -5.55
C PHE A 14 -7.53 24.44 -5.37
N THR A 15 -6.99 24.37 -4.15
CA THR A 15 -6.08 23.29 -3.78
C THR A 15 -6.89 22.00 -3.84
N THR A 16 -6.65 21.18 -4.84
CA THR A 16 -7.11 19.79 -4.87
C THR A 16 -6.40 19.08 -3.73
N PHE A 17 -7.06 18.96 -2.57
CA PHE A 17 -6.61 18.08 -1.52
C PHE A 17 -6.57 16.66 -2.09
N GLY A 18 -5.38 16.13 -2.32
CA GLY A 18 -5.21 14.72 -2.59
C GLY A 18 -5.64 13.92 -1.36
N ILE A 19 -6.25 12.75 -1.58
CA ILE A 19 -6.53 11.78 -0.52
C ILE A 19 -5.20 11.46 0.15
N GLY A 20 -4.98 11.92 1.37
CA GLY A 20 -3.75 11.69 2.14
C GLY A 20 -4.02 10.72 3.30
N LEU A 21 -3.03 10.53 4.16
CA LEU A 21 -3.21 9.75 5.39
C LEU A 21 -4.28 10.35 6.31
N ASP A 22 -4.46 11.66 6.30
CA ASP A 22 -5.52 12.32 7.06
C ASP A 22 -6.90 11.94 6.55
N ASP A 23 -7.12 11.93 5.23
CA ASP A 23 -8.38 11.45 4.64
C ASP A 23 -8.61 9.97 4.95
N PHE A 24 -7.57 9.13 4.85
CA PHE A 24 -7.65 7.72 5.23
C PHE A 24 -8.02 7.53 6.70
N ARG A 25 -7.51 8.39 7.59
CA ARG A 25 -7.86 8.38 9.01
C ARG A 25 -9.31 8.78 9.25
N GLU A 26 -9.80 9.82 8.57
CA GLU A 26 -11.15 10.40 8.77
C GLU A 26 -12.25 9.62 8.03
N ARG A 27 -11.91 9.03 6.88
CA ARG A 27 -12.84 8.26 6.03
C ARG A 27 -12.34 6.84 5.83
N PRO A 28 -12.51 5.96 6.82
CA PRO A 28 -11.91 4.63 6.79
C PRO A 28 -12.54 3.68 5.78
N PHE A 29 -13.81 3.90 5.42
CA PHE A 29 -14.58 2.98 4.59
C PHE A 29 -14.28 3.19 3.11
N GLY A 30 -14.06 2.10 2.38
CA GLY A 30 -13.77 2.14 0.96
C GLY A 30 -12.32 2.49 0.60
N HIS A 31 -11.42 2.62 1.59
CA HIS A 31 -10.01 2.92 1.38
C HIS A 31 -9.09 1.80 1.86
N ILE A 32 -8.05 1.51 1.09
CA ILE A 32 -6.99 0.57 1.43
C ILE A 32 -5.66 1.31 1.51
N LEU A 33 -4.88 1.05 2.56
CA LEU A 33 -3.47 1.45 2.61
C LEU A 33 -2.61 0.29 2.10
N PHE A 34 -2.15 0.39 0.86
CA PHE A 34 -1.14 -0.51 0.33
C PHE A 34 0.24 -0.07 0.79
N ILE A 35 1.06 -1.03 1.23
CA ILE A 35 2.47 -0.83 1.59
C ILE A 35 3.31 -1.78 0.74
N ARG A 36 4.30 -1.26 0.04
CA ARG A 36 5.34 -2.10 -0.53
C ARG A 36 6.20 -2.65 0.61
N HIS A 37 6.53 -3.94 0.56
CA HIS A 37 7.45 -4.54 1.53
C HIS A 37 8.67 -3.66 1.78
N ALA A 38 9.20 -3.69 2.99
CA ALA A 38 10.39 -2.94 3.39
C ALA A 38 11.63 -3.36 2.58
N LEU A 39 12.73 -2.66 2.78
CA LEU A 39 13.95 -2.87 2.01
C LEU A 39 14.40 -4.34 2.07
N ALA A 40 14.46 -4.95 0.90
CA ALA A 40 15.02 -6.27 0.66
C ALA A 40 16.07 -6.10 -0.46
N PRO A 41 17.36 -6.13 -0.17
CA PRO A 41 18.41 -5.88 -1.16
C PRO A 41 18.40 -6.86 -2.32
N GLY A 42 18.82 -6.40 -3.51
CA GLY A 42 18.86 -7.18 -4.73
C GLY A 42 17.64 -7.02 -5.63
N PHE A 43 17.56 -7.87 -6.65
CA PHE A 43 16.54 -7.81 -7.70
C PHE A 43 15.99 -9.21 -7.98
N GLY A 44 14.66 -9.34 -8.03
CA GLY A 44 14.00 -10.62 -8.23
C GLY A 44 14.13 -11.58 -7.05
N ASP A 45 13.71 -12.80 -7.25
CA ASP A 45 13.94 -13.93 -6.34
C ASP A 45 14.87 -14.96 -7.04
N PRO A 46 15.59 -15.80 -6.29
CA PRO A 46 16.46 -16.84 -6.87
C PRO A 46 15.69 -17.84 -7.74
N ASP A 47 16.35 -18.47 -8.71
CA ASP A 47 15.75 -19.47 -9.61
C ASP A 47 15.15 -20.68 -8.90
N HIS A 48 15.65 -21.00 -7.71
CA HIS A 48 15.14 -22.09 -6.87
C HIS A 48 14.08 -21.66 -5.86
N PHE A 49 13.42 -20.53 -6.11
CA PHE A 49 12.35 -19.98 -5.26
C PHE A 49 11.29 -21.02 -4.90
N GLN A 50 10.93 -21.04 -3.62
CA GLN A 50 9.81 -21.80 -3.08
C GLN A 50 9.03 -20.94 -2.07
N LEU A 51 7.71 -20.80 -2.28
CA LEU A 51 6.87 -19.89 -1.53
C LEU A 51 6.91 -20.09 0.00
N ARG A 52 7.08 -21.34 0.45
CA ARG A 52 7.08 -21.69 1.89
C ARG A 52 8.48 -21.75 2.52
N LEU A 53 9.54 -21.51 1.75
CA LEU A 53 10.93 -21.61 2.22
C LEU A 53 11.63 -20.26 2.08
N CYS A 54 11.74 -19.53 3.19
CA CYS A 54 12.29 -18.17 3.19
C CYS A 54 13.79 -18.10 2.80
N ASP A 55 14.55 -19.13 3.03
CA ASP A 55 15.96 -19.26 2.61
C ASP A 55 16.15 -19.34 1.09
N THR A 56 15.08 -19.66 0.35
CA THR A 56 15.05 -19.64 -1.12
C THR A 56 14.55 -18.32 -1.71
N GLN A 57 14.31 -17.32 -0.87
CA GLN A 57 13.73 -16.02 -1.27
C GLN A 57 14.69 -14.87 -1.00
N ARG A 58 14.45 -13.77 -1.69
CA ARG A 58 15.04 -12.48 -1.34
C ARG A 58 14.31 -11.90 -0.13
N ASN A 59 15.04 -11.68 0.97
CA ASN A 59 14.48 -11.29 2.26
C ASN A 59 14.90 -9.88 2.69
N LEU A 60 14.28 -9.37 3.74
CA LEU A 60 14.68 -8.11 4.36
C LEU A 60 16.09 -8.21 4.92
N ASP A 61 16.84 -7.13 4.83
CA ASP A 61 18.02 -6.93 5.66
C ASP A 61 17.66 -6.21 6.98
N GLU A 62 18.65 -5.92 7.82
CA GLU A 62 18.38 -5.25 9.09
C GLU A 62 17.90 -3.80 8.89
N GLN A 63 18.31 -3.14 7.82
CA GLN A 63 17.78 -1.81 7.47
C GLN A 63 16.29 -1.90 7.12
N GLY A 64 15.88 -2.89 6.32
CA GLY A 64 14.49 -3.14 5.99
C GLY A 64 13.64 -3.48 7.23
N ARG A 65 14.17 -4.32 8.14
CA ARG A 65 13.49 -4.63 9.41
C ARG A 65 13.27 -3.35 10.24
N ASN A 66 14.28 -2.50 10.35
CA ASN A 66 14.17 -1.24 11.07
C ASN A 66 13.19 -0.28 10.39
N GLN A 67 13.18 -0.22 9.05
CA GLN A 67 12.20 0.55 8.28
C GLN A 67 10.77 0.10 8.60
N ALA A 68 10.50 -1.20 8.59
CA ALA A 68 9.17 -1.74 8.91
C ALA A 68 8.73 -1.41 10.35
N ARG A 69 9.61 -1.58 11.33
CA ARG A 69 9.34 -1.21 12.74
C ARG A 69 9.04 0.29 12.90
N ASN A 70 9.81 1.13 12.20
CA ASN A 70 9.62 2.59 12.25
C ASN A 70 8.28 3.01 11.66
N LEU A 71 7.92 2.44 10.50
CA LEU A 71 6.64 2.66 9.86
C LEU A 71 5.47 2.24 10.75
N GLY A 72 5.56 1.06 11.38
CA GLY A 72 4.53 0.60 12.31
C GLY A 72 4.35 1.55 13.51
N ARG A 73 5.46 2.08 14.07
CA ARG A 73 5.40 3.09 15.14
C ARG A 73 4.76 4.40 14.65
N LEU A 74 5.09 4.84 13.45
CA LEU A 74 4.52 6.04 12.86
C LEU A 74 2.99 5.91 12.71
N LEU A 75 2.52 4.81 12.11
CA LEU A 75 1.08 4.57 11.91
C LEU A 75 0.32 4.47 13.24
N LYS A 76 0.90 3.86 14.27
CA LYS A 76 0.34 3.86 15.63
C LYS A 76 0.25 5.25 16.22
N ASN A 77 1.30 6.06 16.09
CA ASN A 77 1.34 7.42 16.63
C ASN A 77 0.33 8.35 15.93
N LEU A 78 0.01 8.09 14.66
CA LEU A 78 -1.06 8.78 13.94
C LEU A 78 -2.46 8.38 14.39
N GLY A 79 -2.57 7.37 15.27
CA GLY A 79 -3.85 6.91 15.81
C GLY A 79 -4.75 6.25 14.77
N ILE A 80 -4.19 5.67 13.71
CA ILE A 80 -4.95 4.98 12.66
C ILE A 80 -5.18 3.53 13.11
N PRO A 81 -6.41 3.14 13.50
CA PRO A 81 -6.71 1.74 13.79
C PRO A 81 -6.89 0.98 12.47
N PHE A 82 -6.45 -0.27 12.45
CA PHE A 82 -6.70 -1.21 11.35
C PHE A 82 -7.53 -2.38 11.87
N ASP A 83 -8.55 -2.76 11.13
CA ASP A 83 -9.39 -3.91 11.44
C ASP A 83 -8.68 -5.20 11.00
N GLN A 84 -7.96 -5.17 9.88
CA GLN A 84 -7.22 -6.29 9.33
C GLN A 84 -5.87 -5.86 8.75
N VAL A 85 -4.90 -6.78 8.84
CA VAL A 85 -3.57 -6.66 8.23
C VAL A 85 -3.37 -7.81 7.26
N TYR A 86 -3.42 -7.54 5.97
CA TYR A 86 -3.18 -8.53 4.93
C TYR A 86 -1.76 -8.47 4.40
N SER A 87 -1.21 -9.60 4.01
CA SER A 87 0.12 -9.71 3.42
C SER A 87 0.15 -10.69 2.25
N SER A 88 0.96 -10.35 1.24
CA SER A 88 1.46 -11.34 0.29
C SER A 88 2.16 -12.48 1.03
N GLN A 89 2.12 -13.68 0.44
CA GLN A 89 2.73 -14.89 0.98
C GLN A 89 4.26 -14.93 0.89
N TRP A 90 4.90 -13.93 0.28
CA TRP A 90 6.37 -13.80 0.24
C TRP A 90 6.92 -13.44 1.61
N CYS A 91 8.01 -14.08 2.01
CA CYS A 91 8.59 -13.90 3.34
C CYS A 91 8.92 -12.45 3.66
N ARG A 92 9.44 -11.66 2.71
CA ARG A 92 9.71 -10.22 2.92
C ARG A 92 8.44 -9.39 3.18
N CYS A 93 7.28 -9.82 2.64
CA CYS A 93 6.00 -9.14 2.91
C CYS A 93 5.45 -9.56 4.27
N LEU A 94 5.46 -10.86 4.58
CA LEU A 94 5.05 -11.39 5.88
C LEU A 94 5.87 -10.75 7.00
N GLU A 95 7.20 -10.78 6.88
CA GLU A 95 8.10 -10.17 7.88
C GLU A 95 7.86 -8.65 7.99
N THR A 96 7.63 -7.94 6.87
CA THR A 96 7.25 -6.52 6.92
C THR A 96 5.96 -6.33 7.71
N ALA A 97 4.90 -7.07 7.39
CA ALA A 97 3.58 -6.96 8.05
C ALA A 97 3.65 -7.29 9.55
N GLU A 98 4.40 -8.31 9.93
CA GLU A 98 4.64 -8.67 11.33
C GLU A 98 5.37 -7.55 12.09
N LEU A 99 6.42 -6.98 11.49
CA LEU A 99 7.21 -5.90 12.09
C LEU A 99 6.47 -4.56 12.16
N LEU A 100 5.47 -4.31 11.31
CA LEU A 100 4.53 -3.20 11.49
C LEU A 100 3.78 -3.32 12.83
N ASN A 101 3.52 -4.55 13.28
CA ASN A 101 2.86 -4.84 14.57
C ASN A 101 1.53 -4.08 14.74
N LEU A 102 0.68 -4.10 13.71
CA LEU A 102 -0.62 -3.39 13.66
C LEU A 102 -1.82 -4.31 13.86
N GLY A 103 -1.60 -5.61 13.96
CA GLY A 103 -2.62 -6.65 14.14
C GLY A 103 -2.11 -8.02 13.73
N ALA A 104 -2.96 -9.04 13.79
CA ALA A 104 -2.65 -10.37 13.28
C ALA A 104 -2.53 -10.33 11.75
N VAL A 105 -1.49 -10.95 11.21
CA VAL A 105 -1.23 -10.96 9.76
C VAL A 105 -2.01 -12.09 9.09
N ILE A 106 -2.77 -11.75 8.05
CA ILE A 106 -3.54 -12.69 7.24
C ILE A 106 -2.89 -12.77 5.85
N GLU A 107 -2.51 -13.98 5.45
CA GLU A 107 -1.99 -14.22 4.11
C GLU A 107 -3.11 -14.04 3.07
N GLU A 108 -2.82 -13.27 2.00
CA GLU A 108 -3.74 -13.04 0.87
C GLU A 108 -3.01 -13.29 -0.46
N PRO A 109 -3.32 -14.40 -1.15
CA PRO A 109 -2.69 -14.73 -2.43
C PRO A 109 -2.86 -13.67 -3.52
N GLY A 110 -3.93 -12.88 -3.47
CA GLY A 110 -4.14 -11.75 -4.38
C GLY A 110 -3.10 -10.63 -4.25
N LEU A 111 -2.29 -10.64 -3.17
CA LEU A 111 -1.18 -9.71 -2.95
C LEU A 111 0.18 -10.24 -3.44
N ASN A 112 0.23 -11.45 -3.99
CA ASN A 112 1.47 -12.10 -4.43
C ASN A 112 2.13 -11.36 -5.60
N SER A 113 3.45 -11.54 -5.73
CA SER A 113 4.23 -10.95 -6.82
C SER A 113 4.12 -11.80 -8.08
N PHE A 114 3.65 -11.24 -9.15
CA PHE A 114 3.72 -11.86 -10.49
C PHE A 114 4.97 -11.44 -11.28
N PHE A 115 5.90 -10.73 -10.64
CA PHE A 115 7.22 -10.45 -11.20
C PHE A 115 7.95 -11.77 -11.45
N GLN A 116 8.65 -11.89 -12.57
CA GLN A 116 9.30 -13.12 -13.05
C GLN A 116 8.33 -14.26 -13.43
N GLY A 117 7.00 -14.04 -13.43
CA GLY A 117 6.02 -15.06 -13.84
C GLY A 117 5.86 -16.22 -12.84
N ILE A 118 6.29 -16.05 -11.58
CA ILE A 118 6.18 -17.08 -10.53
C ILE A 118 4.71 -17.44 -10.25
N VAL A 119 3.83 -16.45 -10.31
CA VAL A 119 2.37 -16.65 -10.23
C VAL A 119 1.70 -15.98 -11.44
N ASN A 120 0.49 -16.43 -11.77
CA ASN A 120 -0.29 -15.84 -12.86
C ASN A 120 -0.80 -14.45 -12.47
N GLN A 121 -0.49 -13.43 -13.29
CA GLN A 121 -0.88 -12.04 -13.04
C GLN A 121 -2.40 -11.85 -13.02
N GLU A 122 -3.11 -12.40 -14.00
CA GLU A 122 -4.55 -12.19 -14.14
C GLU A 122 -5.32 -12.81 -12.97
N GLU A 123 -4.96 -14.04 -12.59
CA GLU A 123 -5.55 -14.71 -11.42
C GLU A 123 -5.26 -13.95 -10.12
N THR A 124 -4.02 -13.52 -9.92
CA THR A 124 -3.61 -12.74 -8.73
C THR A 124 -4.41 -11.45 -8.61
N LEU A 125 -4.51 -10.68 -9.70
CA LEU A 125 -5.24 -9.41 -9.69
C LEU A 125 -6.76 -9.60 -9.61
N SER A 126 -7.31 -10.69 -10.14
CA SER A 126 -8.74 -11.03 -9.98
C SER A 126 -9.06 -11.30 -8.51
N ARG A 127 -8.27 -12.12 -7.83
CA ARG A 127 -8.40 -12.39 -6.39
C ARG A 127 -8.30 -11.12 -5.55
N LEU A 128 -7.32 -10.26 -5.87
CA LEU A 128 -7.17 -8.98 -5.15
C LEU A 128 -8.41 -8.09 -5.30
N ARG A 129 -8.96 -7.99 -6.52
CA ARG A 129 -10.18 -7.19 -6.74
C ARG A 129 -11.40 -7.76 -6.02
N GLU A 130 -11.53 -9.09 -5.93
CA GLU A 130 -12.58 -9.75 -5.13
C GLU A 130 -12.41 -9.42 -3.64
N LYS A 131 -11.19 -9.56 -3.10
CA LYS A 131 -10.89 -9.20 -1.72
C LYS A 131 -11.19 -7.72 -1.41
N MET A 132 -10.84 -6.80 -2.32
CA MET A 132 -11.16 -5.38 -2.17
C MET A 132 -12.67 -5.13 -2.08
N LYS A 133 -13.50 -5.85 -2.87
CA LYS A 133 -14.97 -5.76 -2.79
C LYS A 133 -15.51 -6.30 -1.46
N GLU A 134 -14.94 -7.39 -0.94
CA GLU A 134 -15.30 -7.93 0.37
C GLU A 134 -15.04 -6.90 1.47
N ILE A 135 -13.84 -6.30 1.48
CA ILE A 135 -13.42 -5.26 2.43
C ILE A 135 -14.35 -4.04 2.35
N GLN A 136 -14.66 -3.58 1.15
CA GLN A 136 -15.58 -2.47 0.92
C GLN A 136 -16.98 -2.78 1.49
N THR A 137 -17.48 -3.98 1.24
CA THR A 137 -18.80 -4.42 1.73
C THR A 137 -18.84 -4.54 3.25
N ALA A 138 -17.74 -5.02 3.86
CA ALA A 138 -17.60 -5.14 5.31
C ALA A 138 -17.38 -3.79 6.00
N GLY A 139 -16.98 -2.75 5.26
CA GLY A 139 -16.65 -1.44 5.81
C GLY A 139 -15.38 -1.46 6.67
N GLU A 140 -14.43 -2.32 6.35
CA GLU A 140 -13.19 -2.49 7.08
C GLU A 140 -12.12 -1.48 6.67
N ARG A 141 -11.31 -1.04 7.63
CA ARG A 141 -10.09 -0.29 7.41
C ARG A 141 -8.91 -1.26 7.40
N VAL A 142 -8.25 -1.39 6.27
CA VAL A 142 -7.22 -2.40 6.10
C VAL A 142 -5.89 -1.83 5.63
N ILE A 143 -4.82 -2.52 6.01
CA ILE A 143 -3.49 -2.34 5.46
C ILE A 143 -3.09 -3.61 4.70
N MET A 144 -2.51 -3.46 3.51
CA MET A 144 -2.10 -4.54 2.63
C MET A 144 -0.62 -4.44 2.30
N VAL A 145 0.20 -5.37 2.78
CA VAL A 145 1.63 -5.44 2.47
C VAL A 145 1.85 -6.30 1.24
N THR A 146 2.43 -5.71 0.20
CA THR A 146 2.59 -6.36 -1.10
C THR A 146 3.84 -5.89 -1.85
N HIS A 147 3.85 -6.01 -3.16
CA HIS A 147 4.97 -5.76 -4.05
C HIS A 147 4.72 -4.57 -4.97
N TYR A 148 5.81 -3.98 -5.47
CA TYR A 148 5.77 -2.91 -6.46
C TYR A 148 4.83 -3.22 -7.64
N VAL A 149 4.95 -4.43 -8.24
CA VAL A 149 4.17 -4.79 -9.43
C VAL A 149 2.67 -4.87 -9.14
N THR A 150 2.29 -5.36 -7.96
CA THR A 150 0.89 -5.49 -7.55
C THR A 150 0.29 -4.12 -7.24
N ILE A 151 1.01 -3.26 -6.50
CA ILE A 151 0.59 -1.87 -6.25
C ILE A 151 0.41 -1.13 -7.57
N SER A 152 1.43 -1.19 -8.44
CA SER A 152 1.39 -0.48 -9.73
C SER A 152 0.24 -0.93 -10.62
N ALA A 153 -0.06 -2.23 -10.66
CA ALA A 153 -1.14 -2.78 -11.48
C ALA A 153 -2.56 -2.37 -11.00
N ILE A 154 -2.74 -2.18 -9.70
CA ILE A 154 -4.04 -1.77 -9.13
C ILE A 154 -4.18 -0.25 -9.11
N THR A 155 -3.14 0.47 -8.73
CA THR A 155 -3.22 1.90 -8.38
C THR A 155 -2.63 2.83 -9.43
N GLY A 156 -1.89 2.30 -10.40
CA GLY A 156 -1.10 3.09 -11.36
C GLY A 156 0.09 3.82 -10.72
N LYS A 157 0.41 3.55 -9.44
CA LYS A 157 1.45 4.23 -8.66
C LYS A 157 2.67 3.36 -8.46
N ALA A 158 3.83 4.03 -8.33
CA ALA A 158 5.12 3.39 -8.16
C ALA A 158 5.77 3.90 -6.87
N VAL A 159 5.91 3.04 -5.86
CA VAL A 159 6.48 3.42 -4.56
C VAL A 159 7.79 2.70 -4.26
N SER A 160 8.66 3.36 -3.50
CA SER A 160 9.89 2.79 -2.97
C SER A 160 9.59 1.69 -1.92
N SER A 161 10.62 0.94 -1.50
CA SER A 161 10.48 -0.02 -0.40
C SER A 161 10.00 0.69 0.88
N GLY A 162 8.97 0.15 1.52
CA GLY A 162 8.32 0.77 2.68
C GLY A 162 7.39 1.94 2.36
N GLY A 163 7.35 2.41 1.11
CA GLY A 163 6.42 3.44 0.68
C GLY A 163 4.99 2.91 0.55
N GLY A 164 4.00 3.80 0.60
CA GLY A 164 2.59 3.46 0.62
C GLY A 164 1.75 4.15 -0.44
N VAL A 165 0.57 3.61 -0.65
CA VAL A 165 -0.49 4.20 -1.49
C VAL A 165 -1.82 4.06 -0.76
N VAL A 166 -2.50 5.17 -0.53
CA VAL A 166 -3.93 5.15 -0.18
C VAL A 166 -4.73 5.01 -1.46
N HIS A 167 -5.55 3.99 -1.54
CA HIS A 167 -6.41 3.70 -2.69
C HIS A 167 -7.88 3.72 -2.26
N ASP A 168 -8.66 4.53 -2.92
CA ASP A 168 -10.12 4.60 -2.80
C ASP A 168 -10.75 3.60 -3.77
N ILE A 169 -11.42 2.59 -3.23
CA ILE A 169 -12.04 1.49 -4.01
C ILE A 169 -13.18 2.00 -4.88
N ASP A 170 -13.95 2.98 -4.38
CA ASP A 170 -15.15 3.49 -5.07
C ASP A 170 -14.79 4.33 -6.29
N SER A 171 -13.87 5.27 -6.12
CA SER A 171 -13.48 6.19 -7.19
C SER A 171 -12.31 5.68 -8.04
N GLY A 172 -11.59 4.66 -7.58
CA GLY A 172 -10.34 4.18 -8.18
C GLY A 172 -9.17 5.16 -8.03
N LYS A 173 -9.33 6.24 -7.27
CA LYS A 173 -8.26 7.23 -7.05
C LYS A 173 -7.20 6.68 -6.10
N SER A 174 -5.96 7.07 -6.36
CA SER A 174 -4.81 6.61 -5.57
C SER A 174 -3.84 7.76 -5.32
N VAL A 175 -3.34 7.85 -4.09
CA VAL A 175 -2.34 8.85 -3.68
C VAL A 175 -1.16 8.17 -3.02
N GLU A 176 0.04 8.52 -3.47
CA GLU A 176 1.28 8.05 -2.86
C GLU A 176 1.48 8.72 -1.51
N ILE A 177 1.98 7.93 -0.55
CA ILE A 177 2.31 8.38 0.79
C ILE A 177 3.80 8.11 1.03
N ASP A 178 4.52 9.16 1.33
CA ASP A 178 5.90 9.09 1.82
C ASP A 178 5.89 9.14 3.35
N PHE A 179 6.64 8.22 3.99
CA PHE A 179 6.69 8.04 5.45
C PHE A 179 8.04 8.46 6.04
#